data_d6b88e480936e81ed7f830b4d13505db
#
_entry.id   d6b88e480936e81ed7f830b4d13505db
#
_cell.length_a   1.000
_cell.length_b   1.000
_cell.length_c   1.000
_cell.angle_alpha   90.00
_cell.angle_beta   90.00
_cell.angle_gamma   90.00
#
_symmetry.space_group_name_H-M   'P 1'
#
loop_
_entity.id
_entity.type
_entity.pdbx_description
1 polymer ?
#
loop_
_entity_poly.entity_id
_entity_poly.type
_entity_poly.pdbx_seq_one_letter_code
_entity_poly.pdbx_strand_id
1 'polypeptide(L)'
;MRNGMVLSTRPDDSGGDEVHLNDLGISPTGPVRWNMTAEEMIELAVEAGEGVYSAHRALVTETGARTGRSPNDKFIVDEPTTTDLVHWGSVNVPTTEEVFDGLREKVVAHLSDAGRLFVQDLYAGAEPAERLPIRVVTESSWHSAFARNMFVRPSQEELAEHEPQFTVLHAPWLQADPETDGVNSEAFVIVHYARREVIIGGTRYAGEIKKSIFSVMNLLLPQRGILPMHCSANTTETVPAIFFGLSGTGKTTLSADPARELIGDDEHGWGSKGVFNFEGGCYAKLIDLSSEDEPEIFATTERFGTVLENIILDEQGVPDFTDTTLTQNTRGSYPIEFIPNRTATSTGGHPKHVVFLSCDAFGVLPPISRLTPEQAGYHFISVYTAKVAGTEIGVTEPQATFSACFGEPFMPMHPGVYADLLSEKIAEHGASVWLINTGWTSGPHGVGHRMRIPHTRAMLNAALDGELDDVEYVVDPRFGVEVPTSCPGVPGDCLLYTSPSPRDATLSRMPSSA
;
A
#
# COMPACT_ATOMS: atom_id res chain seq x y z
N MET A 1 -43.22 13.01 11.47
CA MET A 1 -43.29 12.56 10.09
C MET A 1 -42.01 11.78 9.86
N ARG A 2 -42.13 10.46 9.79
CA ARG A 2 -41.00 9.55 9.57
C ARG A 2 -40.73 9.53 8.06
N ASN A 3 -39.63 10.14 7.61
CA ASN A 3 -39.14 9.92 6.25
C ASN A 3 -38.56 8.51 6.19
N GLY A 4 -39.23 7.64 5.45
CA GLY A 4 -38.73 6.31 5.13
C GLY A 4 -37.49 6.43 4.26
N MET A 5 -36.40 5.87 4.74
CA MET A 5 -35.16 5.67 4.01
C MET A 5 -35.44 4.64 2.91
N VAL A 6 -35.35 5.07 1.67
CA VAL A 6 -35.48 4.20 0.50
C VAL A 6 -34.21 3.35 0.45
N LEU A 7 -34.32 2.07 0.76
CA LEU A 7 -33.29 1.08 0.49
C LEU A 7 -33.03 1.07 -1.03
N SER A 8 -31.83 1.42 -1.43
CA SER A 8 -31.35 1.33 -2.82
C SER A 8 -31.10 -0.14 -3.15
N THR A 9 -32.18 -0.88 -3.42
CA THR A 9 -32.07 -2.16 -4.13
C THR A 9 -32.04 -1.85 -5.62
N ARG A 10 -31.11 -2.48 -6.37
CA ARG A 10 -31.26 -2.59 -7.83
C ARG A 10 -32.69 -3.02 -8.13
N PRO A 11 -33.36 -2.50 -9.16
CA PRO A 11 -34.64 -3.03 -9.59
C PRO A 11 -34.43 -4.51 -9.92
N ASP A 12 -35.26 -5.36 -9.35
CA ASP A 12 -35.37 -6.82 -9.45
C ASP A 12 -34.86 -7.38 -10.80
N ASP A 13 -33.56 -7.70 -10.86
CA ASP A 13 -32.96 -8.55 -11.90
C ASP A 13 -32.17 -9.67 -11.21
N SER A 14 -32.84 -10.35 -10.28
CA SER A 14 -32.32 -11.46 -9.46
C SER A 14 -31.82 -12.65 -10.29
N GLY A 15 -32.10 -12.71 -11.57
CA GLY A 15 -31.64 -13.78 -12.48
C GLY A 15 -30.25 -13.55 -13.07
N GLY A 16 -29.80 -12.31 -13.24
CA GLY A 16 -28.49 -11.99 -13.83
C GLY A 16 -27.34 -12.15 -12.83
N ASP A 17 -27.56 -11.76 -11.59
CA ASP A 17 -26.54 -11.77 -10.53
C ASP A 17 -26.18 -13.20 -10.06
N GLU A 18 -27.15 -14.14 -10.07
CA GLU A 18 -26.89 -15.56 -9.78
C GLU A 18 -26.09 -16.27 -10.88
N VAL A 19 -26.26 -15.87 -12.14
CA VAL A 19 -25.49 -16.44 -13.26
C VAL A 19 -24.00 -16.18 -13.10
N HIS A 20 -23.60 -14.98 -12.68
CA HIS A 20 -22.20 -14.60 -12.52
C HIS A 20 -21.46 -15.37 -11.41
N LEU A 21 -22.15 -15.77 -10.32
CA LEU A 21 -21.54 -16.60 -9.27
C LEU A 21 -21.48 -18.07 -9.69
N ASN A 22 -22.48 -18.55 -10.45
CA ASN A 22 -22.48 -19.91 -10.98
C ASN A 22 -21.32 -20.14 -11.95
N ASP A 23 -20.91 -19.13 -12.70
CA ASP A 23 -19.72 -19.19 -13.58
C ASP A 23 -18.42 -19.38 -12.77
N LEU A 24 -18.39 -18.91 -11.52
CA LEU A 24 -17.29 -19.16 -10.57
C LEU A 24 -17.41 -20.52 -9.86
N GLY A 25 -18.52 -21.24 -10.07
CA GLY A 25 -18.87 -22.49 -9.40
C GLY A 25 -19.52 -22.31 -8.02
N ILE A 26 -19.82 -21.07 -7.61
CA ILE A 26 -20.43 -20.75 -6.32
C ILE A 26 -21.96 -20.84 -6.44
N SER A 27 -22.57 -21.70 -5.63
CA SER A 27 -24.02 -21.89 -5.56
C SER A 27 -24.50 -21.50 -4.14
N PRO A 28 -24.81 -20.22 -3.90
CA PRO A 28 -25.07 -19.74 -2.54
C PRO A 28 -26.31 -20.37 -1.93
N THR A 29 -26.23 -20.78 -0.66
CA THR A 29 -27.39 -21.25 0.12
C THR A 29 -28.12 -20.13 0.86
N GLY A 30 -27.50 -18.94 0.95
CA GLY A 30 -28.02 -17.75 1.63
C GLY A 30 -28.10 -16.53 0.71
N PRO A 31 -28.55 -15.39 1.25
CA PRO A 31 -28.67 -14.16 0.48
C PRO A 31 -27.32 -13.66 -0.03
N VAL A 32 -27.29 -13.21 -1.28
CA VAL A 32 -26.16 -12.51 -1.88
C VAL A 32 -26.47 -11.02 -1.95
N ARG A 33 -25.52 -10.22 -1.51
CA ARG A 33 -25.63 -8.75 -1.50
C ARG A 33 -24.58 -8.14 -2.41
N TRP A 34 -25.05 -7.37 -3.39
CA TRP A 34 -24.22 -6.76 -4.43
C TRP A 34 -24.01 -5.28 -4.20
N ASN A 35 -22.76 -4.85 -4.29
CA ASN A 35 -22.35 -3.44 -4.38
C ASN A 35 -22.96 -2.53 -3.30
N MET A 36 -23.16 -3.09 -2.08
CA MET A 36 -23.63 -2.32 -0.93
C MET A 36 -22.62 -1.23 -0.56
N THR A 37 -23.08 -0.17 0.07
CA THR A 37 -22.24 0.89 0.61
C THR A 37 -21.42 0.38 1.82
N ALA A 38 -20.33 1.07 2.14
CA ALA A 38 -19.52 0.71 3.32
C ALA A 38 -20.35 0.81 4.61
N GLU A 39 -21.19 1.82 4.71
CA GLU A 39 -22.05 2.07 5.86
C GLU A 39 -23.05 0.93 6.07
N GLU A 40 -23.76 0.50 5.02
CA GLU A 40 -24.71 -0.63 5.09
C GLU A 40 -23.99 -1.93 5.49
N MET A 41 -22.80 -2.18 4.96
CA MET A 41 -22.02 -3.37 5.32
C MET A 41 -21.50 -3.31 6.76
N ILE A 42 -21.12 -2.13 7.25
CA ILE A 42 -20.70 -1.92 8.65
C ILE A 42 -21.88 -2.21 9.61
N GLU A 43 -23.10 -1.77 9.28
CA GLU A 43 -24.29 -2.09 10.07
C GLU A 43 -24.50 -3.61 10.16
N LEU A 44 -24.42 -4.31 9.03
CA LEU A 44 -24.51 -5.76 8.98
C LEU A 44 -23.35 -6.47 9.72
N ALA A 45 -22.14 -5.89 9.71
CA ALA A 45 -21.00 -6.44 10.44
C ALA A 45 -21.24 -6.40 11.96
N VAL A 46 -21.74 -5.28 12.47
CA VAL A 46 -22.07 -5.13 13.89
C VAL A 46 -23.23 -6.02 14.29
N GLU A 47 -24.31 -6.11 13.48
CA GLU A 47 -25.43 -7.02 13.72
C GLU A 47 -25.00 -8.49 13.79
N ALA A 48 -24.02 -8.86 12.99
CA ALA A 48 -23.49 -10.22 12.94
C ALA A 48 -22.38 -10.52 13.96
N GLY A 49 -21.96 -9.52 14.75
CA GLY A 49 -20.89 -9.67 15.72
C GLY A 49 -19.49 -9.76 15.09
N GLU A 50 -19.30 -9.26 13.85
CA GLU A 50 -17.98 -9.19 13.22
C GLU A 50 -17.14 -8.02 13.77
N GLY A 51 -17.75 -7.10 14.50
CA GLY A 51 -17.10 -5.97 15.15
C GLY A 51 -18.08 -5.15 15.98
N VAL A 52 -17.62 -4.02 16.49
CA VAL A 52 -18.41 -3.08 17.31
C VAL A 52 -18.26 -1.66 16.79
N TYR A 53 -19.19 -0.78 17.15
CA TYR A 53 -19.03 0.65 16.86
C TYR A 53 -18.08 1.30 17.87
N SER A 54 -17.21 2.20 17.37
CA SER A 54 -16.60 3.22 18.23
C SER A 54 -17.62 4.28 18.64
N ALA A 55 -17.24 5.17 19.56
CA ALA A 55 -18.07 6.31 19.99
C ALA A 55 -18.56 7.18 18.81
N HIS A 56 -17.80 7.23 17.72
CA HIS A 56 -18.11 8.00 16.51
C HIS A 56 -18.63 7.13 15.35
N ARG A 57 -19.04 5.88 15.63
CA ARG A 57 -19.62 4.91 14.68
C ARG A 57 -18.65 4.38 13.61
N ALA A 58 -17.33 4.57 13.72
CA ALA A 58 -16.41 3.75 12.95
C ALA A 58 -16.55 2.28 13.39
N LEU A 59 -16.39 1.34 12.46
CA LEU A 59 -16.35 -0.08 12.80
C LEU A 59 -15.00 -0.42 13.42
N VAL A 60 -15.00 -1.07 14.57
CA VAL A 60 -13.80 -1.64 15.19
C VAL A 60 -13.90 -3.16 15.13
N THR A 61 -12.90 -3.80 14.54
CA THR A 61 -12.86 -5.25 14.33
C THR A 61 -11.47 -5.80 14.65
N GLU A 62 -11.42 -7.11 14.93
CA GLU A 62 -10.18 -7.83 15.22
C GLU A 62 -9.86 -8.83 14.10
N THR A 63 -8.61 -8.86 13.69
CA THR A 63 -8.12 -9.80 12.66
C THR A 63 -7.63 -11.13 13.25
N GLY A 64 -7.69 -11.29 14.58
CA GLY A 64 -7.27 -12.50 15.31
C GLY A 64 -5.75 -12.67 15.33
N ALA A 65 -5.28 -13.89 15.22
CA ALA A 65 -3.86 -14.21 15.35
C ALA A 65 -2.96 -13.56 14.29
N ARG A 66 -3.54 -13.24 13.12
CA ARG A 66 -2.81 -12.61 12.00
C ARG A 66 -3.18 -11.15 11.92
N THR A 67 -2.34 -10.30 12.53
CA THR A 67 -2.55 -8.85 12.56
C THR A 67 -1.79 -8.10 11.47
N GLY A 68 -1.23 -8.81 10.51
CA GLY A 68 -0.47 -8.30 9.38
C GLY A 68 -0.43 -9.29 8.23
N ARG A 69 0.26 -8.93 7.15
CA ARG A 69 0.44 -9.79 5.98
C ARG A 69 1.15 -11.10 6.35
N SER A 70 0.83 -12.13 5.58
CA SER A 70 1.43 -13.46 5.67
C SER A 70 2.36 -13.71 4.46
N PRO A 71 3.56 -13.13 4.41
CA PRO A 71 4.43 -13.21 3.23
C PRO A 71 4.87 -14.64 2.90
N ASN A 72 4.94 -15.52 3.90
CA ASN A 72 5.30 -16.93 3.71
C ASN A 72 4.13 -17.81 3.22
N ASP A 73 2.93 -17.26 3.18
CA ASP A 73 1.70 -17.96 2.77
C ASP A 73 1.18 -17.41 1.42
N LYS A 74 2.00 -16.64 0.72
CA LYS A 74 1.70 -16.11 -0.60
C LYS A 74 2.37 -16.95 -1.69
N PHE A 75 1.58 -17.35 -2.69
CA PHE A 75 2.02 -18.17 -3.80
C PHE A 75 1.52 -17.62 -5.14
N ILE A 76 2.24 -17.94 -6.20
CA ILE A 76 1.83 -17.69 -7.59
C ILE A 76 1.80 -19.04 -8.30
N VAL A 77 0.73 -19.32 -9.03
CA VAL A 77 0.66 -20.55 -9.84
C VAL A 77 1.69 -20.46 -10.97
N ASP A 78 2.58 -21.45 -11.03
CA ASP A 78 3.54 -21.60 -12.12
C ASP A 78 2.83 -22.24 -13.33
N GLU A 79 2.53 -21.44 -14.33
CA GLU A 79 1.77 -21.83 -15.51
C GLU A 79 2.33 -21.12 -16.75
N PRO A 80 2.04 -21.62 -18.00
CA PRO A 80 2.75 -21.18 -19.20
C PRO A 80 2.77 -19.68 -19.49
N THR A 81 1.78 -18.92 -19.01
CA THR A 81 1.72 -17.46 -19.24
C THR A 81 2.54 -16.65 -18.24
N THR A 82 2.97 -17.26 -17.13
CA THR A 82 3.70 -16.58 -16.04
C THR A 82 5.12 -17.09 -15.80
N THR A 83 5.42 -18.35 -16.19
CA THR A 83 6.72 -19.00 -15.94
C THR A 83 7.93 -18.13 -16.29
N ASP A 84 7.90 -17.49 -17.47
CA ASP A 84 8.99 -16.65 -17.98
C ASP A 84 8.92 -15.17 -17.50
N LEU A 85 7.80 -14.75 -16.94
CA LEU A 85 7.59 -13.36 -16.50
C LEU A 85 7.91 -13.16 -15.03
N VAL A 86 7.63 -14.17 -14.21
CA VAL A 86 7.80 -14.07 -12.75
C VAL A 86 9.25 -14.30 -12.36
N HIS A 87 9.76 -13.41 -11.54
CA HIS A 87 11.06 -13.58 -10.89
C HIS A 87 10.92 -14.51 -9.69
N TRP A 88 11.02 -15.81 -9.95
CA TRP A 88 10.84 -16.86 -8.95
C TRP A 88 11.91 -16.82 -7.86
N GLY A 89 11.52 -17.08 -6.62
CA GLY A 89 12.42 -17.12 -5.47
C GLY A 89 11.66 -17.10 -4.14
N SER A 90 12.34 -16.65 -3.09
CA SER A 90 11.76 -16.61 -1.74
C SER A 90 10.59 -15.60 -1.58
N VAL A 91 10.48 -14.65 -2.49
CA VAL A 91 9.40 -13.63 -2.49
C VAL A 91 8.23 -14.09 -3.35
N ASN A 92 8.50 -14.58 -4.55
CA ASN A 92 7.51 -15.11 -5.48
C ASN A 92 7.62 -16.63 -5.49
N VAL A 93 6.92 -17.26 -4.57
CA VAL A 93 6.98 -18.72 -4.38
C VAL A 93 6.03 -19.40 -5.37
N PRO A 94 6.53 -20.33 -6.20
CA PRO A 94 5.68 -21.06 -7.12
C PRO A 94 4.77 -22.05 -6.39
N THR A 95 3.56 -22.26 -6.92
CA THR A 95 2.70 -23.39 -6.60
C THR A 95 2.16 -24.02 -7.87
N THR A 96 1.56 -25.21 -7.77
CA THR A 96 1.05 -25.94 -8.94
C THR A 96 -0.43 -25.69 -9.19
N GLU A 97 -0.90 -26.02 -10.40
CA GLU A 97 -2.32 -26.01 -10.75
C GLU A 97 -3.15 -26.93 -9.83
N GLU A 98 -2.59 -28.11 -9.46
CA GLU A 98 -3.31 -29.07 -8.61
C GLU A 98 -3.53 -28.53 -7.19
N VAL A 99 -2.54 -27.83 -6.63
CA VAL A 99 -2.67 -27.18 -5.31
C VAL A 99 -3.70 -26.06 -5.38
N PHE A 100 -3.64 -25.25 -6.43
CA PHE A 100 -4.63 -24.18 -6.64
C PHE A 100 -6.04 -24.75 -6.79
N ASP A 101 -6.23 -25.76 -7.63
CA ASP A 101 -7.54 -26.39 -7.88
C ASP A 101 -8.13 -26.99 -6.59
N GLY A 102 -7.32 -27.73 -5.83
CA GLY A 102 -7.78 -28.32 -4.56
C GLY A 102 -8.21 -27.27 -3.54
N LEU A 103 -7.46 -26.20 -3.37
CA LEU A 103 -7.83 -25.10 -2.45
C LEU A 103 -8.99 -24.27 -3.00
N ARG A 104 -9.06 -24.04 -4.31
CA ARG A 104 -10.18 -23.35 -4.95
C ARG A 104 -11.50 -24.11 -4.76
N GLU A 105 -11.50 -25.43 -4.91
CA GLU A 105 -12.69 -26.24 -4.64
C GLU A 105 -13.17 -26.07 -3.19
N LYS A 106 -12.24 -26.06 -2.22
CA LYS A 106 -12.57 -25.80 -0.81
C LYS A 106 -13.14 -24.40 -0.59
N VAL A 107 -12.55 -23.37 -1.21
CA VAL A 107 -13.03 -21.97 -1.14
C VAL A 107 -14.43 -21.86 -1.74
N VAL A 108 -14.66 -22.43 -2.91
CA VAL A 108 -15.95 -22.40 -3.60
C VAL A 108 -17.02 -23.13 -2.79
N ALA A 109 -16.71 -24.30 -2.24
CA ALA A 109 -17.64 -25.05 -1.37
C ALA A 109 -17.97 -24.25 -0.10
N HIS A 110 -16.94 -23.69 0.56
CA HIS A 110 -17.11 -22.87 1.77
C HIS A 110 -17.98 -21.64 1.52
N LEU A 111 -17.70 -20.89 0.45
CA LEU A 111 -18.50 -19.71 0.08
C LEU A 111 -19.92 -20.09 -0.35
N SER A 112 -20.14 -21.25 -0.98
CA SER A 112 -21.47 -21.75 -1.32
C SER A 112 -22.31 -22.06 -0.07
N ASP A 113 -21.69 -22.64 0.95
CA ASP A 113 -22.33 -22.99 2.22
C ASP A 113 -22.43 -21.81 3.21
N ALA A 114 -21.78 -20.69 2.91
CA ALA A 114 -21.85 -19.49 3.73
C ALA A 114 -23.30 -18.98 3.83
N GLY A 115 -23.75 -18.66 5.03
CA GLY A 115 -25.12 -18.18 5.28
C GLY A 115 -25.45 -16.84 4.62
N ARG A 116 -24.45 -16.19 4.04
CA ARG A 116 -24.55 -14.92 3.28
C ARG A 116 -23.29 -14.69 2.48
N LEU A 117 -23.41 -13.98 1.36
CA LEU A 117 -22.29 -13.51 0.56
C LEU A 117 -22.41 -12.02 0.25
N PHE A 118 -21.24 -11.39 0.09
CA PHE A 118 -21.10 -10.01 -0.34
C PHE A 118 -20.22 -9.99 -1.59
N VAL A 119 -20.70 -9.28 -2.61
CA VAL A 119 -20.00 -9.11 -3.88
C VAL A 119 -19.82 -7.62 -4.15
N GLN A 120 -18.59 -7.24 -4.45
CA GLN A 120 -18.25 -5.87 -4.85
C GLN A 120 -17.62 -5.90 -6.24
N ASP A 121 -18.21 -5.20 -7.18
CA ASP A 121 -17.65 -4.87 -8.48
C ASP A 121 -16.96 -3.52 -8.39
N LEU A 122 -15.66 -3.49 -8.65
CA LEU A 122 -14.80 -2.35 -8.35
C LEU A 122 -13.73 -2.20 -9.44
N TYR A 123 -12.92 -1.15 -9.35
CA TYR A 123 -11.74 -0.99 -10.21
C TYR A 123 -10.48 -0.81 -9.37
N ALA A 124 -9.37 -1.40 -9.81
CA ALA A 124 -8.04 -1.02 -9.39
C ALA A 124 -7.46 -0.03 -10.40
N GLY A 125 -7.35 1.24 -10.01
CA GLY A 125 -6.88 2.34 -10.85
C GLY A 125 -7.92 3.42 -11.11
N ALA A 126 -7.52 4.66 -10.88
CA ALA A 126 -8.36 5.85 -11.09
C ALA A 126 -8.41 6.32 -12.55
N GLU A 127 -7.39 5.98 -13.39
CA GLU A 127 -7.38 6.33 -14.82
C GLU A 127 -8.21 5.32 -15.62
N PRO A 128 -9.34 5.72 -16.23
CA PRO A 128 -10.26 4.80 -16.90
C PRO A 128 -9.63 3.94 -18.00
N ALA A 129 -8.63 4.46 -18.72
CA ALA A 129 -7.96 3.72 -19.80
C ALA A 129 -6.98 2.65 -19.29
N GLU A 130 -6.59 2.72 -18.02
CA GLU A 130 -5.51 1.90 -17.43
C GLU A 130 -5.98 1.01 -16.27
N ARG A 131 -7.19 1.26 -15.76
CA ARG A 131 -7.77 0.55 -14.61
C ARG A 131 -8.08 -0.92 -14.92
N LEU A 132 -8.01 -1.75 -13.89
CA LEU A 132 -8.38 -3.16 -13.94
C LEU A 132 -9.76 -3.34 -13.29
N PRO A 133 -10.79 -3.81 -14.03
CA PRO A 133 -12.05 -4.22 -13.44
C PRO A 133 -11.87 -5.46 -12.55
N ILE A 134 -12.30 -5.39 -11.30
CA ILE A 134 -12.16 -6.48 -10.33
C ILE A 134 -13.49 -6.80 -9.67
N ARG A 135 -13.63 -8.06 -9.24
CA ARG A 135 -14.72 -8.53 -8.38
C ARG A 135 -14.15 -9.10 -7.10
N VAL A 136 -14.72 -8.73 -5.98
CA VAL A 136 -14.40 -9.32 -4.66
C VAL A 136 -15.62 -10.05 -4.14
N VAL A 137 -15.50 -11.34 -3.86
CA VAL A 137 -16.54 -12.19 -3.27
C VAL A 137 -16.08 -12.62 -1.91
N THR A 138 -16.89 -12.36 -0.87
CA THR A 138 -16.56 -12.75 0.51
C THR A 138 -17.84 -13.04 1.33
N GLU A 139 -17.70 -13.86 2.36
CA GLU A 139 -18.74 -14.13 3.35
C GLU A 139 -18.82 -13.08 4.47
N SER A 140 -17.81 -12.20 4.56
CA SER A 140 -17.65 -11.21 5.61
C SER A 140 -18.08 -9.83 5.17
N SER A 141 -19.02 -9.22 5.89
CA SER A 141 -19.49 -7.86 5.58
C SER A 141 -18.42 -6.80 5.79
N TRP A 142 -17.61 -6.91 6.84
CA TRP A 142 -16.58 -5.91 7.09
C TRP A 142 -15.41 -5.97 6.07
N HIS A 143 -15.06 -7.16 5.58
CA HIS A 143 -14.06 -7.27 4.50
C HIS A 143 -14.60 -6.73 3.17
N SER A 144 -15.90 -6.89 2.93
CA SER A 144 -16.55 -6.27 1.77
C SER A 144 -16.57 -4.73 1.91
N ALA A 145 -16.82 -4.19 3.11
CA ALA A 145 -16.70 -2.76 3.40
C ALA A 145 -15.26 -2.25 3.19
N PHE A 146 -14.28 -3.02 3.65
CA PHE A 146 -12.87 -2.73 3.40
C PHE A 146 -12.56 -2.68 1.90
N ALA A 147 -12.96 -3.70 1.12
CA ALA A 147 -12.73 -3.74 -0.32
C ALA A 147 -13.35 -2.51 -1.01
N ARG A 148 -14.57 -2.13 -0.63
CA ARG A 148 -15.24 -0.95 -1.14
C ARG A 148 -14.54 0.37 -0.77
N ASN A 149 -13.96 0.45 0.42
CA ASN A 149 -13.14 1.60 0.80
C ASN A 149 -11.86 1.67 -0.03
N MET A 150 -11.21 0.52 -0.23
CA MET A 150 -9.87 0.50 -0.82
C MET A 150 -9.83 0.60 -2.33
N PHE A 151 -10.83 0.10 -3.05
CA PHE A 151 -10.84 0.14 -4.51
C PHE A 151 -11.72 1.27 -5.05
N VAL A 152 -11.45 1.67 -6.30
CA VAL A 152 -12.22 2.71 -6.98
C VAL A 152 -13.64 2.20 -7.26
N ARG A 153 -14.62 2.95 -6.80
CA ARG A 153 -16.04 2.61 -6.90
C ARG A 153 -16.58 3.02 -8.27
N PRO A 154 -17.22 2.11 -9.02
CA PRO A 154 -17.92 2.44 -10.24
C PRO A 154 -19.11 3.38 -9.99
N SER A 155 -19.43 4.22 -10.96
CA SER A 155 -20.75 4.88 -11.05
C SER A 155 -21.84 3.85 -11.34
N GLN A 156 -23.12 4.24 -11.21
CA GLN A 156 -24.24 3.34 -11.53
C GLN A 156 -24.27 2.94 -13.02
N GLU A 157 -23.83 3.83 -13.91
CA GLU A 157 -23.72 3.54 -15.35
C GLU A 157 -22.60 2.54 -15.62
N GLU A 158 -21.44 2.72 -14.98
CA GLU A 158 -20.31 1.80 -15.10
C GLU A 158 -20.59 0.42 -14.48
N LEU A 159 -21.40 0.33 -13.41
CA LEU A 159 -21.80 -0.95 -12.84
C LEU A 159 -22.65 -1.79 -13.83
N ALA A 160 -23.47 -1.14 -14.66
CA ALA A 160 -24.29 -1.84 -15.63
C ALA A 160 -23.46 -2.53 -16.75
N GLU A 161 -22.26 -2.03 -17.00
CA GLU A 161 -21.33 -2.53 -18.04
C GLU A 161 -20.10 -3.20 -17.42
N HIS A 162 -20.07 -3.40 -16.08
CA HIS A 162 -18.91 -3.93 -15.41
C HIS A 162 -18.71 -5.42 -15.68
N GLU A 163 -17.61 -5.74 -16.35
CA GLU A 163 -17.14 -7.11 -16.57
C GLU A 163 -15.81 -7.30 -15.83
N PRO A 164 -15.76 -8.12 -14.76
CA PRO A 164 -14.54 -8.31 -13.98
C PRO A 164 -13.48 -9.02 -14.83
N GLN A 165 -12.28 -8.45 -14.85
CA GLN A 165 -11.10 -9.06 -15.46
C GLN A 165 -10.25 -9.83 -14.43
N PHE A 166 -10.48 -9.61 -13.16
CA PHE A 166 -9.87 -10.37 -12.07
C PHE A 166 -10.87 -10.55 -10.93
N THR A 167 -10.88 -11.74 -10.33
CA THR A 167 -11.79 -12.06 -9.22
C THR A 167 -10.99 -12.45 -7.99
N VAL A 168 -11.35 -11.90 -6.82
CA VAL A 168 -10.83 -12.29 -5.52
C VAL A 168 -11.90 -13.10 -4.80
N LEU A 169 -11.63 -14.37 -4.52
CA LEU A 169 -12.44 -15.24 -3.68
C LEU A 169 -11.83 -15.24 -2.28
N HIS A 170 -12.50 -14.61 -1.32
CA HIS A 170 -12.01 -14.41 0.03
C HIS A 170 -12.88 -15.16 1.05
N ALA A 171 -12.28 -16.17 1.68
CA ALA A 171 -12.90 -17.05 2.68
C ALA A 171 -12.09 -16.99 4.00
N PRO A 172 -12.21 -15.90 4.79
CA PRO A 172 -11.31 -15.62 5.91
C PRO A 172 -11.36 -16.67 7.03
N TRP A 173 -12.45 -17.41 7.14
CA TRP A 173 -12.62 -18.47 8.16
C TRP A 173 -12.27 -19.87 7.64
N LEU A 174 -12.06 -20.06 6.33
CA LEU A 174 -11.59 -21.31 5.78
C LEU A 174 -10.10 -21.49 6.05
N GLN A 175 -9.73 -22.46 6.86
CA GLN A 175 -8.34 -22.83 7.12
C GLN A 175 -7.90 -23.96 6.19
N ALA A 176 -6.69 -23.84 5.63
CA ALA A 176 -6.02 -24.92 4.92
C ALA A 176 -5.38 -25.89 5.92
N ASP A 177 -5.12 -27.09 5.45
CA ASP A 177 -4.32 -28.09 6.15
C ASP A 177 -2.93 -28.16 5.50
N PRO A 178 -1.85 -27.66 6.15
CA PRO A 178 -0.51 -27.67 5.59
C PRO A 178 0.03 -29.06 5.23
N GLU A 179 -0.50 -30.12 5.86
CA GLU A 179 -0.03 -31.49 5.58
C GLU A 179 -0.59 -32.03 4.25
N THR A 180 -1.75 -31.53 3.80
CA THR A 180 -2.47 -32.07 2.63
C THR A 180 -2.66 -31.06 1.50
N ASP A 181 -2.67 -29.75 1.77
CA ASP A 181 -3.05 -28.72 0.80
C ASP A 181 -1.86 -28.06 0.08
N GLY A 182 -0.63 -28.45 0.41
CA GLY A 182 0.56 -27.94 -0.26
C GLY A 182 0.89 -26.47 0.03
N VAL A 183 0.49 -25.97 1.20
CA VAL A 183 0.75 -24.61 1.72
C VAL A 183 1.55 -24.66 3.02
N ASN A 184 2.03 -23.50 3.49
CA ASN A 184 2.94 -23.46 4.63
C ASN A 184 2.22 -23.37 5.99
N SER A 185 0.98 -22.92 6.01
CA SER A 185 0.19 -22.75 7.23
C SER A 185 -1.32 -22.85 6.91
N GLU A 186 -2.18 -22.60 7.90
CA GLU A 186 -3.64 -22.53 7.68
C GLU A 186 -4.07 -21.37 6.78
N ALA A 187 -3.21 -20.36 6.60
CA ALA A 187 -3.49 -19.25 5.70
C ALA A 187 -2.88 -19.48 4.32
N PHE A 188 -3.53 -18.94 3.31
CA PHE A 188 -3.04 -18.93 1.94
C PHE A 188 -3.54 -17.71 1.16
N VAL A 189 -2.67 -17.20 0.29
CA VAL A 189 -2.96 -16.18 -0.72
C VAL A 189 -2.36 -16.67 -2.02
N ILE A 190 -3.16 -17.13 -2.96
CA ILE A 190 -2.68 -17.71 -4.22
C ILE A 190 -3.22 -16.92 -5.39
N VAL A 191 -2.31 -16.45 -6.25
CA VAL A 191 -2.64 -15.73 -7.49
C VAL A 191 -2.49 -16.66 -8.67
N HIS A 192 -3.52 -16.78 -9.48
CA HIS A 192 -3.53 -17.50 -10.75
C HIS A 192 -3.80 -16.52 -11.90
N TYR A 193 -2.76 -16.16 -12.63
CA TYR A 193 -2.87 -15.12 -13.65
C TYR A 193 -3.67 -15.53 -14.88
N ALA A 194 -3.47 -16.77 -15.40
CA ALA A 194 -4.21 -17.24 -16.56
C ALA A 194 -5.72 -17.35 -16.29
N ARG A 195 -6.12 -17.80 -15.09
CA ARG A 195 -7.53 -17.84 -14.68
C ARG A 195 -8.06 -16.51 -14.19
N ARG A 196 -7.18 -15.55 -13.98
CA ARG A 196 -7.52 -14.20 -13.45
C ARG A 196 -8.25 -14.29 -12.12
N GLU A 197 -7.76 -15.14 -11.24
CA GLU A 197 -8.31 -15.37 -9.91
C GLU A 197 -7.25 -15.20 -8.82
N VAL A 198 -7.70 -14.71 -7.66
CA VAL A 198 -6.97 -14.76 -6.39
C VAL A 198 -7.85 -15.49 -5.40
N ILE A 199 -7.30 -16.50 -4.72
CA ILE A 199 -7.95 -17.15 -3.60
C ILE A 199 -7.24 -16.80 -2.31
N ILE A 200 -8.00 -16.42 -1.28
CA ILE A 200 -7.49 -16.02 0.04
C ILE A 200 -8.29 -16.78 1.10
N GLY A 201 -7.60 -17.49 2.00
CA GLY A 201 -8.21 -18.17 3.12
C GLY A 201 -7.33 -18.15 4.38
N GLY A 202 -7.92 -18.49 5.53
CA GLY A 202 -7.23 -18.64 6.82
C GLY A 202 -6.65 -17.37 7.42
N THR A 203 -6.94 -16.22 6.86
CA THR A 203 -6.53 -14.91 7.40
C THR A 203 -7.68 -13.91 7.33
N ARG A 204 -7.83 -13.15 8.42
CA ARG A 204 -8.77 -12.02 8.50
C ARG A 204 -8.08 -10.67 8.30
N TYR A 205 -6.77 -10.63 8.07
CA TYR A 205 -6.08 -9.39 7.76
C TYR A 205 -6.50 -8.89 6.37
N ALA A 206 -7.31 -7.82 6.34
CA ALA A 206 -7.96 -7.35 5.11
C ALA A 206 -6.96 -6.82 4.06
N GLY A 207 -5.78 -6.40 4.49
CA GLY A 207 -4.71 -5.95 3.60
C GLY A 207 -4.27 -6.97 2.55
N GLU A 208 -4.55 -8.28 2.72
CA GLU A 208 -4.26 -9.28 1.69
C GLU A 208 -5.13 -9.11 0.44
N ILE A 209 -6.39 -8.69 0.57
CA ILE A 209 -7.28 -8.38 -0.56
C ILE A 209 -6.67 -7.26 -1.41
N LYS A 210 -6.25 -6.17 -0.77
CA LYS A 210 -5.62 -5.03 -1.42
C LYS A 210 -4.29 -5.41 -2.09
N LYS A 211 -3.41 -6.05 -1.33
CA LYS A 211 -2.03 -6.31 -1.77
C LYS A 211 -1.92 -7.42 -2.82
N SER A 212 -2.87 -8.35 -2.88
CA SER A 212 -2.94 -9.34 -3.97
C SER A 212 -3.23 -8.66 -5.31
N ILE A 213 -4.19 -7.73 -5.35
CA ILE A 213 -4.50 -6.95 -6.55
C ILE A 213 -3.36 -6.02 -6.93
N PHE A 214 -2.68 -5.41 -5.95
CA PHE A 214 -1.45 -4.65 -6.23
C PHE A 214 -0.39 -5.52 -6.91
N SER A 215 -0.18 -6.76 -6.45
CA SER A 215 0.71 -7.71 -7.12
C SER A 215 0.24 -8.05 -8.55
N VAL A 216 -1.08 -8.15 -8.76
CA VAL A 216 -1.64 -8.35 -10.11
C VAL A 216 -1.30 -7.18 -11.02
N MET A 217 -1.53 -5.94 -10.56
CA MET A 217 -1.18 -4.74 -11.32
C MET A 217 0.32 -4.67 -11.62
N ASN A 218 1.17 -5.09 -10.68
CA ASN A 218 2.62 -5.11 -10.85
C ASN A 218 3.12 -6.13 -11.90
N LEU A 219 2.34 -7.15 -12.25
CA LEU A 219 2.65 -8.01 -13.39
C LEU A 219 2.07 -7.49 -14.71
N LEU A 220 0.83 -7.00 -14.68
CA LEU A 220 0.10 -6.66 -15.90
C LEU A 220 0.53 -5.34 -16.53
N LEU A 221 0.76 -4.31 -15.71
CA LEU A 221 1.03 -2.96 -16.20
C LEU A 221 2.38 -2.78 -16.88
N PRO A 222 3.50 -3.37 -16.41
CA PRO A 222 4.78 -3.25 -17.11
C PRO A 222 4.74 -3.75 -18.54
N GLN A 223 3.97 -4.79 -18.84
CA GLN A 223 3.77 -5.33 -20.18
C GLN A 223 3.08 -4.33 -21.14
N ARG A 224 2.48 -3.27 -20.60
CA ARG A 224 1.83 -2.16 -21.32
C ARG A 224 2.66 -0.86 -21.25
N GLY A 225 3.91 -0.90 -20.75
CA GLY A 225 4.77 0.27 -20.59
C GLY A 225 4.33 1.23 -19.47
N ILE A 226 3.50 0.76 -18.54
CA ILE A 226 3.04 1.52 -17.38
C ILE A 226 3.86 1.08 -16.17
N LEU A 227 4.45 2.04 -15.45
CA LEU A 227 5.19 1.76 -14.23
C LEU A 227 4.26 1.69 -13.02
N PRO A 228 4.04 0.52 -12.44
CA PRO A 228 3.38 0.42 -11.14
C PRO A 228 4.36 0.73 -10.02
N MET A 229 3.90 1.41 -8.98
CA MET A 229 4.75 1.96 -7.93
C MET A 229 4.14 1.80 -6.55
N HIS A 230 4.94 1.36 -5.59
CA HIS A 230 4.63 1.46 -4.16
C HIS A 230 5.15 2.81 -3.64
N CYS A 231 4.36 3.84 -3.85
CA CYS A 231 4.70 5.22 -3.51
C CYS A 231 3.44 6.01 -3.14
N SER A 232 3.57 7.10 -2.41
CA SER A 232 2.55 8.13 -2.32
C SER A 232 2.73 9.18 -3.42
N ALA A 233 1.67 9.93 -3.73
CA ALA A 233 1.70 10.99 -4.73
C ALA A 233 0.84 12.17 -4.30
N ASN A 234 1.33 13.38 -4.57
CA ASN A 234 0.60 14.62 -4.40
C ASN A 234 0.88 15.58 -5.56
N THR A 235 0.13 16.67 -5.62
CA THR A 235 0.31 17.67 -6.66
C THR A 235 -0.04 19.07 -6.17
N THR A 236 0.61 20.08 -6.75
CA THR A 236 -0.03 21.38 -6.94
C THR A 236 -0.79 21.35 -8.27
N GLU A 237 -1.40 22.46 -8.72
CA GLU A 237 -2.08 22.50 -10.03
C GLU A 237 -1.21 21.98 -11.20
N THR A 238 0.10 22.13 -11.12
CA THR A 238 1.01 21.87 -12.25
C THR A 238 2.22 21.01 -11.93
N VAL A 239 2.48 20.68 -10.67
CA VAL A 239 3.71 20.02 -10.22
C VAL A 239 3.40 18.74 -9.42
N PRO A 240 3.08 17.63 -10.10
CA PRO A 240 2.98 16.34 -9.43
C PRO A 240 4.32 15.86 -8.90
N ALA A 241 4.31 15.24 -7.72
CA ALA A 241 5.45 14.60 -7.09
C ALA A 241 5.08 13.20 -6.59
N ILE A 242 6.02 12.26 -6.70
CA ILE A 242 5.88 10.89 -6.18
C ILE A 242 6.94 10.63 -5.13
N PHE A 243 6.55 9.88 -4.08
CA PHE A 243 7.38 9.66 -2.91
C PHE A 243 7.49 8.17 -2.64
N PHE A 244 8.67 7.63 -2.87
CA PHE A 244 9.00 6.26 -2.50
C PHE A 244 9.58 6.22 -1.10
N GLY A 245 9.22 5.21 -0.34
CA GLY A 245 9.77 5.02 1.00
C GLY A 245 9.22 3.75 1.64
N LEU A 246 10.04 3.06 2.41
CA LEU A 246 9.63 1.92 3.21
C LEU A 246 8.89 2.38 4.48
N SER A 247 8.29 1.44 5.22
CA SER A 247 7.62 1.74 6.48
C SER A 247 8.57 2.47 7.44
N GLY A 248 8.11 3.55 8.08
CA GLY A 248 8.91 4.34 9.03
C GLY A 248 9.84 5.38 8.42
N THR A 249 9.89 5.53 7.08
CA THR A 249 10.66 6.59 6.42
C THR A 249 9.94 7.94 6.35
N GLY A 250 8.67 8.00 6.76
CA GLY A 250 7.86 9.21 6.75
C GLY A 250 7.11 9.46 5.44
N LYS A 251 6.92 8.44 4.59
CA LYS A 251 6.22 8.56 3.29
C LYS A 251 4.88 9.28 3.42
N THR A 252 3.95 8.76 4.24
CA THR A 252 2.61 9.34 4.44
C THR A 252 2.69 10.75 5.04
N THR A 253 3.48 10.93 6.11
CA THR A 253 3.62 12.22 6.80
C THR A 253 4.20 13.31 5.89
N LEU A 254 5.18 12.97 5.03
CA LEU A 254 5.84 13.96 4.17
C LEU A 254 5.05 14.26 2.88
N SER A 255 4.28 13.29 2.37
CA SER A 255 3.41 13.52 1.22
C SER A 255 2.10 14.26 1.58
N ALA A 256 1.68 14.23 2.84
CA ALA A 256 0.58 15.02 3.37
C ALA A 256 1.07 16.45 3.64
N ASP A 257 0.85 17.36 2.69
CA ASP A 257 1.18 18.78 2.77
C ASP A 257 -0.09 19.60 2.53
N PRO A 258 -0.45 20.54 3.43
CA PRO A 258 -1.63 21.38 3.22
C PRO A 258 -1.61 22.24 1.94
N ALA A 259 -0.43 22.50 1.37
CA ALA A 259 -0.26 23.26 0.13
C ALA A 259 -0.34 22.39 -1.14
N ARG A 260 -0.47 21.06 -1.01
CA ARG A 260 -0.45 20.11 -2.12
C ARG A 260 -1.60 19.11 -1.96
N GLU A 261 -2.39 18.91 -3.01
CA GLU A 261 -3.50 17.97 -3.02
C GLU A 261 -3.00 16.52 -3.10
N LEU A 262 -3.53 15.64 -2.26
CA LEU A 262 -3.23 14.21 -2.27
C LEU A 262 -3.80 13.56 -3.55
N ILE A 263 -2.98 12.82 -4.28
CA ILE A 263 -3.43 11.91 -5.35
C ILE A 263 -3.73 10.54 -4.75
N GLY A 264 -2.83 10.05 -3.89
CA GLY A 264 -2.97 8.81 -3.11
C GLY A 264 -1.78 8.59 -2.19
N ASP A 265 -1.93 7.70 -1.22
CA ASP A 265 -0.95 7.53 -0.13
C ASP A 265 -0.02 6.32 -0.27
N ASP A 266 -0.33 5.32 -1.15
CA ASP A 266 0.42 4.06 -1.13
C ASP A 266 0.70 3.41 -2.50
N GLU A 267 -0.25 3.32 -3.43
CA GLU A 267 -0.13 2.53 -4.65
C GLU A 267 -0.54 3.33 -5.90
N HIS A 268 0.38 3.47 -6.86
CA HIS A 268 0.15 4.28 -8.06
C HIS A 268 0.66 3.61 -9.33
N GLY A 269 0.12 4.06 -10.47
CA GLY A 269 0.67 3.82 -11.80
C GLY A 269 1.17 5.10 -12.45
N TRP A 270 2.27 5.02 -13.19
CA TRP A 270 2.72 6.10 -14.06
C TRP A 270 2.52 5.68 -15.52
N GLY A 271 1.39 6.06 -16.07
CA GLY A 271 0.95 5.73 -17.43
C GLY A 271 1.24 6.83 -18.45
N SER A 272 0.53 6.76 -19.56
CA SER A 272 0.69 7.68 -20.70
C SER A 272 0.17 9.10 -20.45
N LYS A 273 -0.72 9.29 -19.48
CA LYS A 273 -1.28 10.60 -19.11
C LYS A 273 -0.67 11.18 -17.82
N GLY A 274 0.17 10.42 -17.13
CA GLY A 274 0.76 10.79 -15.86
C GLY A 274 0.52 9.77 -14.77
N VAL A 275 0.56 10.21 -13.50
CA VAL A 275 0.37 9.37 -12.33
C VAL A 275 -1.12 9.22 -12.00
N PHE A 276 -1.52 8.01 -11.58
CA PHE A 276 -2.87 7.72 -11.12
C PHE A 276 -2.83 6.76 -9.92
N ASN A 277 -3.74 6.98 -8.98
CA ASN A 277 -3.89 6.11 -7.81
C ASN A 277 -4.54 4.78 -8.21
N PHE A 278 -4.07 3.66 -7.64
CA PHE A 278 -4.76 2.37 -7.80
C PHE A 278 -5.97 2.25 -6.90
N GLU A 279 -6.04 3.05 -5.86
CA GLU A 279 -6.97 2.93 -4.76
C GLU A 279 -8.06 4.00 -4.79
N GLY A 280 -9.21 3.64 -4.24
CA GLY A 280 -10.32 4.55 -3.95
C GLY A 280 -10.34 5.02 -2.50
N GLY A 281 -9.36 4.67 -1.70
CA GLY A 281 -9.24 5.00 -0.29
C GLY A 281 -7.83 4.92 0.23
N CYS A 282 -7.69 5.02 1.55
CA CYS A 282 -6.41 4.94 2.25
C CYS A 282 -6.45 3.82 3.31
N TYR A 283 -5.30 3.19 3.56
CA TYR A 283 -5.10 2.17 4.58
C TYR A 283 -3.98 2.55 5.54
N ALA A 284 -4.31 3.47 6.43
CA ALA A 284 -3.34 4.10 7.32
C ALA A 284 -2.93 3.18 8.47
N LYS A 285 -1.68 3.32 8.92
CA LYS A 285 -1.21 2.78 10.20
C LYS A 285 -1.63 3.76 11.30
N LEU A 286 -2.28 3.25 12.36
CA LEU A 286 -2.90 4.09 13.38
C LEU A 286 -2.17 4.06 14.73
N ILE A 287 -1.13 3.22 14.90
CA ILE A 287 -0.35 3.25 16.14
C ILE A 287 0.30 4.63 16.32
N ASP A 288 0.17 5.17 17.53
CA ASP A 288 0.65 6.51 17.92
C ASP A 288 0.03 7.66 17.09
N LEU A 289 -1.13 7.43 16.43
CA LEU A 289 -1.82 8.47 15.70
C LEU A 289 -2.23 9.63 16.62
N SER A 290 -1.84 10.84 16.23
CA SER A 290 -2.07 12.06 17.00
C SER A 290 -2.87 13.07 16.17
N SER A 291 -3.87 13.69 16.79
CA SER A 291 -4.63 14.78 16.18
C SER A 291 -3.80 16.06 15.94
N GLU A 292 -2.64 16.18 16.58
CA GLU A 292 -1.71 17.30 16.40
C GLU A 292 -0.79 17.07 15.20
N ASP A 293 -0.30 15.82 15.01
CA ASP A 293 0.68 15.49 13.99
C ASP A 293 0.01 15.13 12.64
N GLU A 294 -1.12 14.41 12.69
CA GLU A 294 -1.84 13.90 11.51
C GLU A 294 -3.36 14.16 11.62
N PRO A 295 -3.78 15.44 11.71
CA PRO A 295 -5.16 15.82 12.01
C PRO A 295 -6.18 15.30 10.96
N GLU A 296 -5.80 15.23 9.69
CA GLU A 296 -6.68 14.75 8.62
C GLU A 296 -6.94 13.25 8.74
N ILE A 297 -5.91 12.46 9.02
CA ILE A 297 -6.05 11.01 9.24
C ILE A 297 -6.84 10.76 10.52
N PHE A 298 -6.52 11.48 11.61
CA PHE A 298 -7.25 11.37 12.87
C PHE A 298 -8.75 11.62 12.67
N ALA A 299 -9.13 12.67 11.96
CA ALA A 299 -10.53 13.00 11.69
C ALA A 299 -11.27 11.89 10.92
N THR A 300 -10.57 11.06 10.13
CA THR A 300 -11.21 9.93 9.42
C THR A 300 -11.63 8.82 10.38
N THR A 301 -10.92 8.63 11.50
CA THR A 301 -11.23 7.60 12.50
C THR A 301 -12.53 7.88 13.27
N GLU A 302 -13.00 9.12 13.21
CA GLU A 302 -14.25 9.57 13.83
C GLU A 302 -15.44 9.59 12.83
N ARG A 303 -15.31 8.92 11.67
CA ARG A 303 -16.35 8.93 10.64
C ARG A 303 -16.98 7.58 10.44
N PHE A 304 -18.31 7.57 10.29
CA PHE A 304 -19.05 6.39 9.83
C PHE A 304 -18.64 6.03 8.39
N GLY A 305 -18.36 4.77 8.14
CA GLY A 305 -17.75 4.29 6.89
C GLY A 305 -16.28 3.86 7.05
N THR A 306 -15.61 4.28 8.12
CA THR A 306 -14.25 3.85 8.45
C THR A 306 -14.27 2.48 9.14
N VAL A 307 -13.29 1.63 8.79
CA VAL A 307 -13.01 0.35 9.46
C VAL A 307 -11.67 0.45 10.18
N LEU A 308 -11.67 0.21 11.48
CA LEU A 308 -10.51 0.21 12.37
C LEU A 308 -10.17 -1.23 12.76
N GLU A 309 -8.96 -1.68 12.41
CA GLU A 309 -8.50 -3.04 12.67
C GLU A 309 -7.58 -3.08 13.90
N ASN A 310 -7.92 -3.96 14.85
CA ASN A 310 -7.12 -4.25 16.05
C ASN A 310 -6.89 -3.03 16.96
N ILE A 311 -7.86 -2.13 17.02
CA ILE A 311 -7.85 -0.97 17.92
C ILE A 311 -8.59 -1.36 19.21
N ILE A 312 -8.03 -0.99 20.36
CA ILE A 312 -8.68 -1.10 21.66
C ILE A 312 -9.55 0.13 21.88
N LEU A 313 -10.77 -0.09 22.39
CA LEU A 313 -11.67 0.98 22.80
C LEU A 313 -11.61 1.14 24.33
N ASP A 314 -11.65 2.38 24.78
CA ASP A 314 -11.85 2.67 26.20
C ASP A 314 -13.30 2.39 26.66
N GLU A 315 -13.60 2.64 27.94
CA GLU A 315 -14.94 2.44 28.52
C GLU A 315 -16.03 3.32 27.88
N GLN A 316 -15.65 4.40 27.22
CA GLN A 316 -16.53 5.33 26.51
C GLN A 316 -16.67 4.97 25.01
N GLY A 317 -15.95 3.96 24.55
CA GLY A 317 -15.91 3.53 23.15
C GLY A 317 -14.99 4.40 22.26
N VAL A 318 -14.08 5.15 22.88
CA VAL A 318 -13.09 5.98 22.15
C VAL A 318 -11.87 5.11 21.82
N PRO A 319 -11.37 5.18 20.56
CA PRO A 319 -10.17 4.45 20.14
C PRO A 319 -8.91 4.90 20.91
N ASP A 320 -8.16 3.94 21.47
CA ASP A 320 -6.82 4.18 22.02
C ASP A 320 -5.76 3.77 21.00
N PHE A 321 -5.17 4.75 20.34
CA PHE A 321 -4.13 4.53 19.31
C PHE A 321 -2.75 4.24 19.92
N THR A 322 -2.58 4.32 21.24
CA THR A 322 -1.31 3.99 21.92
C THR A 322 -1.29 2.56 22.45
N ASP A 323 -2.44 1.90 22.51
CA ASP A 323 -2.55 0.52 22.99
C ASP A 323 -1.98 -0.47 21.95
N THR A 324 -1.02 -1.28 22.39
CA THR A 324 -0.35 -2.31 21.57
C THR A 324 -0.70 -3.73 22.00
N THR A 325 -1.73 -3.90 22.85
CA THR A 325 -2.11 -5.21 23.42
C THR A 325 -2.39 -6.25 22.33
N LEU A 326 -3.09 -5.87 21.26
CA LEU A 326 -3.36 -6.77 20.15
C LEU A 326 -2.21 -6.79 19.13
N THR A 327 -1.68 -5.62 18.80
CA THR A 327 -0.60 -5.47 17.81
C THR A 327 -0.07 -4.04 17.74
N GLN A 328 1.16 -3.87 17.26
CA GLN A 328 1.67 -2.57 16.82
C GLN A 328 1.28 -2.23 15.37
N ASN A 329 0.57 -3.12 14.68
CA ASN A 329 0.14 -2.93 13.29
C ASN A 329 -1.36 -2.62 13.21
N THR A 330 -1.82 -1.72 14.07
CA THR A 330 -3.20 -1.21 14.01
C THR A 330 -3.44 -0.46 12.70
N ARG A 331 -4.61 -0.62 12.09
CA ARG A 331 -4.92 -0.06 10.77
C ARG A 331 -6.30 0.59 10.74
N GLY A 332 -6.43 1.59 9.85
CA GLY A 332 -7.71 2.18 9.49
C GLY A 332 -7.88 2.26 7.98
N SER A 333 -9.00 1.74 7.47
CA SER A 333 -9.37 1.91 6.06
C SER A 333 -10.55 2.87 5.94
N TYR A 334 -10.44 3.81 5.03
CA TYR A 334 -11.47 4.82 4.77
C TYR A 334 -11.44 5.28 3.31
N PRO A 335 -12.57 5.76 2.77
CA PRO A 335 -12.61 6.35 1.43
C PRO A 335 -11.70 7.58 1.33
N ILE A 336 -11.02 7.76 0.19
CA ILE A 336 -10.13 8.92 -0.02
C ILE A 336 -10.89 10.25 0.07
N GLU A 337 -12.21 10.24 -0.15
CA GLU A 337 -13.09 11.40 0.01
C GLU A 337 -13.14 11.93 1.45
N PHE A 338 -12.67 11.16 2.41
CA PHE A 338 -12.56 11.63 3.79
C PHE A 338 -11.40 12.59 4.00
N ILE A 339 -10.42 12.58 3.11
CA ILE A 339 -9.31 13.55 3.11
C ILE A 339 -9.78 14.82 2.35
N PRO A 340 -9.82 15.98 3.00
CA PRO A 340 -10.34 17.20 2.39
C PRO A 340 -9.43 17.75 1.30
N ASN A 341 -8.10 17.67 1.49
CA ASN A 341 -7.09 18.19 0.58
C ASN A 341 -6.60 17.12 -0.40
N ARG A 342 -7.45 16.69 -1.32
CA ARG A 342 -7.19 15.68 -2.34
C ARG A 342 -7.60 16.13 -3.72
N THR A 343 -6.99 15.57 -4.75
CA THR A 343 -7.44 15.75 -6.13
C THR A 343 -8.83 15.12 -6.33
N ALA A 344 -9.65 15.73 -7.17
CA ALA A 344 -11.00 15.22 -7.43
C ALA A 344 -11.01 13.88 -8.16
N THR A 345 -9.96 13.58 -8.94
CA THR A 345 -9.88 12.44 -9.86
C THR A 345 -8.92 11.34 -9.39
N SER A 346 -8.17 11.55 -8.29
CA SER A 346 -7.06 10.68 -7.87
C SER A 346 -6.03 10.43 -9.01
N THR A 347 -5.85 11.43 -9.87
CA THR A 347 -4.88 11.44 -10.98
C THR A 347 -4.09 12.73 -10.97
N GLY A 348 -2.89 12.70 -11.58
CA GLY A 348 -2.04 13.87 -11.82
C GLY A 348 -1.41 13.81 -13.21
N GLY A 349 -0.72 14.88 -13.59
CA GLY A 349 0.13 14.86 -14.79
C GLY A 349 1.39 14.01 -14.58
N HIS A 350 2.33 14.09 -15.51
CA HIS A 350 3.64 13.44 -15.33
C HIS A 350 4.39 14.07 -14.17
N PRO A 351 4.91 13.26 -13.23
CA PRO A 351 5.68 13.74 -12.10
C PRO A 351 6.85 14.64 -12.54
N LYS A 352 6.97 15.76 -11.87
CA LYS A 352 8.13 16.66 -12.01
C LYS A 352 9.23 16.32 -11.01
N HIS A 353 8.85 15.66 -9.92
CA HIS A 353 9.77 15.26 -8.88
C HIS A 353 9.52 13.80 -8.49
N VAL A 354 10.61 13.05 -8.39
CA VAL A 354 10.68 11.71 -7.82
C VAL A 354 11.49 11.81 -6.54
N VAL A 355 10.90 11.44 -5.41
CA VAL A 355 11.54 11.56 -4.10
C VAL A 355 11.73 10.16 -3.52
N PHE A 356 12.97 9.80 -3.22
CA PHE A 356 13.33 8.60 -2.48
C PHE A 356 13.58 8.96 -1.01
N LEU A 357 12.78 8.39 -0.12
CA LEU A 357 12.90 8.57 1.33
C LEU A 357 13.67 7.39 1.92
N SER A 358 14.74 7.67 2.61
CA SER A 358 15.54 6.69 3.35
C SER A 358 15.65 7.11 4.81
N CYS A 359 15.61 6.17 5.73
CA CYS A 359 15.94 6.40 7.14
C CYS A 359 17.31 5.79 7.42
N ASP A 360 18.37 6.59 7.33
CA ASP A 360 19.72 6.13 7.62
C ASP A 360 20.02 6.28 9.13
N ALA A 361 20.25 5.17 9.80
CA ALA A 361 20.63 5.15 11.22
C ALA A 361 22.14 5.14 11.45
N PHE A 362 22.95 5.08 10.41
CA PHE A 362 24.41 4.99 10.50
C PHE A 362 25.13 6.32 10.21
N GLY A 363 24.36 7.35 9.80
CA GLY A 363 24.87 8.69 9.53
C GLY A 363 25.78 8.76 8.30
N VAL A 364 25.54 7.91 7.29
CA VAL A 364 26.37 7.81 6.09
C VAL A 364 25.75 8.51 4.87
N LEU A 365 24.41 8.61 4.82
CA LEU A 365 23.72 9.28 3.73
C LEU A 365 23.66 10.79 3.97
N PRO A 366 23.84 11.60 2.91
CA PRO A 366 23.57 13.04 2.97
C PRO A 366 22.10 13.30 3.35
N PRO A 367 21.82 14.44 4.00
CA PRO A 367 20.45 14.82 4.33
C PRO A 367 19.52 14.96 3.13
N ILE A 368 20.05 15.53 2.03
CA ILE A 368 19.39 15.62 0.73
C ILE A 368 20.42 15.53 -0.39
N SER A 369 20.06 14.86 -1.48
CA SER A 369 20.90 14.74 -2.67
C SER A 369 20.06 14.76 -3.93
N ARG A 370 20.61 15.31 -5.02
CA ARG A 370 20.06 15.19 -6.36
C ARG A 370 20.70 14.00 -7.08
N LEU A 371 19.90 13.20 -7.78
CA LEU A 371 20.33 12.00 -8.47
C LEU A 371 20.22 12.17 -9.99
N THR A 372 21.15 11.57 -10.74
CA THR A 372 20.96 11.36 -12.18
C THR A 372 19.95 10.22 -12.44
N PRO A 373 19.40 10.09 -13.67
CA PRO A 373 18.50 8.97 -13.99
C PRO A 373 19.12 7.59 -13.72
N GLU A 374 20.41 7.42 -14.00
CA GLU A 374 21.13 6.17 -13.75
C GLU A 374 21.29 5.89 -12.26
N GLN A 375 21.62 6.93 -11.48
CA GLN A 375 21.66 6.81 -10.01
C GLN A 375 20.28 6.51 -9.43
N ALA A 376 19.23 7.11 -9.99
CA ALA A 376 17.85 6.82 -9.59
C ALA A 376 17.50 5.34 -9.81
N GLY A 377 17.80 4.78 -10.99
CA GLY A 377 17.60 3.36 -11.28
C GLY A 377 18.35 2.45 -10.29
N TYR A 378 19.62 2.77 -10.00
CA TYR A 378 20.41 2.01 -9.03
C TYR A 378 19.82 2.08 -7.61
N HIS A 379 19.50 3.27 -7.12
CA HIS A 379 18.89 3.44 -5.79
C HIS A 379 17.51 2.80 -5.70
N PHE A 380 16.76 2.76 -6.80
CA PHE A 380 15.45 2.12 -6.86
C PHE A 380 15.53 0.59 -6.72
N ILE A 381 16.56 -0.05 -7.29
CA ILE A 381 16.80 -1.49 -7.12
C ILE A 381 17.42 -1.80 -5.74
N SER A 382 18.34 -0.94 -5.30
CA SER A 382 19.15 -1.17 -4.10
C SER A 382 18.70 -0.29 -2.94
N VAL A 383 17.38 -0.24 -2.70
CA VAL A 383 16.82 0.59 -1.62
C VAL A 383 17.38 0.18 -0.28
N TYR A 384 18.09 1.10 0.34
CA TYR A 384 18.60 1.00 1.69
C TYR A 384 17.78 1.85 2.64
N THR A 385 17.42 1.28 3.77
CA THR A 385 16.89 2.00 4.93
C THR A 385 17.27 1.26 6.21
N ALA A 386 17.16 1.91 7.36
CA ALA A 386 17.25 1.24 8.65
C ALA A 386 15.84 0.98 9.20
N LYS A 387 15.58 -0.26 9.62
CA LYS A 387 14.49 -0.53 10.55
C LYS A 387 14.93 0.00 11.91
N VAL A 388 14.13 0.89 12.48
CA VAL A 388 14.39 1.46 13.82
C VAL A 388 13.39 0.92 14.83
N ALA A 389 13.67 1.07 16.11
CA ALA A 389 12.77 0.64 17.19
C ALA A 389 11.33 1.15 16.94
N GLY A 390 10.33 0.29 17.15
CA GLY A 390 8.92 0.61 16.94
C GLY A 390 8.42 0.47 15.49
N THR A 391 9.28 0.13 14.51
CA THR A 391 8.82 -0.13 13.12
C THR A 391 8.35 -1.56 12.90
N GLU A 392 8.93 -2.53 13.60
CA GLU A 392 8.55 -3.95 13.57
C GLU A 392 8.74 -4.58 14.94
N ILE A 393 7.99 -5.66 15.24
CA ILE A 393 8.10 -6.41 16.49
C ILE A 393 9.52 -6.98 16.64
N GLY A 394 10.14 -6.76 17.81
CA GLY A 394 11.46 -7.29 18.14
C GLY A 394 12.65 -6.45 17.65
N VAL A 395 12.44 -5.35 16.95
CA VAL A 395 13.50 -4.42 16.56
C VAL A 395 13.75 -3.44 17.70
N THR A 396 14.83 -3.65 18.42
CA THR A 396 15.28 -2.77 19.54
C THR A 396 16.48 -1.89 19.16
N GLU A 397 17.27 -2.32 18.19
CA GLU A 397 18.42 -1.62 17.63
C GLU A 397 18.27 -1.42 16.13
N PRO A 398 18.79 -0.35 15.55
CA PRO A 398 18.70 -0.13 14.10
C PRO A 398 19.34 -1.26 13.29
N GLN A 399 18.60 -1.78 12.31
CA GLN A 399 19.05 -2.83 11.42
C GLN A 399 18.94 -2.36 9.97
N ALA A 400 20.02 -2.52 9.21
CA ALA A 400 19.98 -2.25 7.77
C ALA A 400 19.00 -3.22 7.10
N THR A 401 18.14 -2.69 6.26
CA THR A 401 17.23 -3.49 5.44
C THR A 401 17.27 -3.02 4.00
N PHE A 402 17.03 -3.95 3.10
CA PHE A 402 16.97 -3.69 1.67
C PHE A 402 15.63 -4.22 1.13
N SER A 403 15.04 -3.50 0.21
CA SER A 403 13.82 -3.94 -0.47
C SER A 403 13.80 -3.35 -1.87
N ALA A 404 13.97 -4.18 -2.88
CA ALA A 404 13.97 -3.72 -4.26
C ALA A 404 12.66 -2.97 -4.60
N CYS A 405 12.80 -1.89 -5.35
CA CYS A 405 11.70 -1.05 -5.85
C CYS A 405 10.76 -0.51 -4.75
N PHE A 406 11.23 -0.41 -3.49
CA PHE A 406 10.43 -0.05 -2.32
C PHE A 406 9.20 -0.93 -2.06
N GLY A 407 9.05 -2.02 -2.80
CA GLY A 407 7.86 -2.87 -2.80
C GLY A 407 8.13 -4.33 -3.16
N GLU A 408 9.34 -4.84 -2.94
CA GLU A 408 9.77 -6.19 -3.32
C GLU A 408 8.74 -7.31 -3.06
N PRO A 409 8.05 -7.36 -1.90
CA PRO A 409 7.05 -8.39 -1.64
C PRO A 409 5.86 -8.41 -2.60
N PHE A 410 5.69 -7.35 -3.41
CA PHE A 410 4.58 -7.18 -4.34
C PHE A 410 5.01 -7.19 -5.81
N MET A 411 6.32 -7.33 -6.08
CA MET A 411 6.88 -7.22 -7.42
C MET A 411 7.10 -8.62 -8.02
N PRO A 412 6.18 -9.11 -8.90
CA PRO A 412 6.34 -10.43 -9.50
C PRO A 412 7.48 -10.51 -10.51
N MET A 413 7.75 -9.44 -11.27
CA MET A 413 8.80 -9.44 -12.29
C MET A 413 10.17 -9.10 -11.69
N HIS A 414 11.22 -9.34 -12.47
CA HIS A 414 12.58 -8.96 -12.07
C HIS A 414 12.67 -7.45 -11.80
N PRO A 415 13.30 -7.02 -10.69
CA PRO A 415 13.40 -5.59 -10.31
C PRO A 415 13.92 -4.67 -11.40
N GLY A 416 14.80 -5.19 -12.29
CA GLY A 416 15.32 -4.45 -13.45
C GLY A 416 14.22 -3.92 -14.38
N VAL A 417 13.13 -4.66 -14.57
CA VAL A 417 12.02 -4.24 -15.43
C VAL A 417 11.40 -2.93 -14.92
N TYR A 418 11.17 -2.83 -13.61
CA TYR A 418 10.59 -1.63 -13.01
C TYR A 418 11.59 -0.47 -12.99
N ALA A 419 12.88 -0.75 -12.78
CA ALA A 419 13.93 0.26 -12.78
C ALA A 419 14.16 0.85 -14.17
N ASP A 420 14.11 0.02 -15.20
CA ASP A 420 14.21 0.48 -16.61
C ASP A 420 13.03 1.38 -16.96
N LEU A 421 11.79 0.98 -16.62
CA LEU A 421 10.59 1.80 -16.80
C LEU A 421 10.69 3.13 -16.05
N LEU A 422 11.17 3.13 -14.80
CA LEU A 422 11.34 4.36 -14.04
C LEU A 422 12.36 5.29 -14.70
N SER A 423 13.50 4.74 -15.12
CA SER A 423 14.58 5.51 -15.76
C SER A 423 14.12 6.11 -17.10
N GLU A 424 13.39 5.33 -17.90
CA GLU A 424 12.78 5.79 -19.16
C GLU A 424 11.83 6.97 -18.93
N LYS A 425 10.91 6.84 -17.96
CA LYS A 425 9.93 7.89 -17.64
C LYS A 425 10.56 9.14 -17.05
N ILE A 426 11.59 9.01 -16.21
CA ILE A 426 12.36 10.15 -15.70
C ILE A 426 13.01 10.89 -16.88
N ALA A 427 13.64 10.17 -17.80
CA ALA A 427 14.31 10.77 -18.96
C ALA A 427 13.31 11.41 -19.94
N GLU A 428 12.21 10.73 -20.23
CA GLU A 428 11.16 11.21 -21.15
C GLU A 428 10.50 12.50 -20.67
N HIS A 429 10.20 12.59 -19.36
CA HIS A 429 9.44 13.70 -18.80
C HIS A 429 10.32 14.74 -18.08
N GLY A 430 11.61 14.51 -18.00
CA GLY A 430 12.57 15.44 -17.38
C GLY A 430 12.34 15.63 -15.88
N ALA A 431 11.95 14.55 -15.16
CA ALA A 431 11.70 14.63 -13.74
C ALA A 431 13.00 14.75 -12.95
N SER A 432 13.04 15.66 -11.97
CA SER A 432 14.13 15.76 -11.01
C SER A 432 14.03 14.65 -9.98
N VAL A 433 15.15 14.04 -9.61
CA VAL A 433 15.17 12.94 -8.63
C VAL A 433 15.93 13.36 -7.38
N TRP A 434 15.31 13.14 -6.23
CA TRP A 434 15.84 13.51 -4.92
C TRP A 434 15.93 12.30 -4.00
N LEU A 435 17.06 12.18 -3.30
CA LEU A 435 17.22 11.25 -2.17
C LEU A 435 17.21 12.07 -0.89
N ILE A 436 16.26 11.80 0.01
CA ILE A 436 16.11 12.52 1.29
C ILE A 436 16.28 11.53 2.44
N ASN A 437 17.25 11.83 3.32
CA ASN A 437 17.48 11.08 4.54
C ASN A 437 16.60 11.62 5.68
N THR A 438 15.67 10.82 6.18
CA THR A 438 14.80 11.12 7.33
C THR A 438 15.34 10.52 8.63
N GLY A 439 16.51 9.91 8.59
CA GLY A 439 17.18 9.24 9.69
C GLY A 439 18.12 10.16 10.47
N TRP A 440 19.35 9.72 10.69
CA TRP A 440 20.35 10.42 11.51
C TRP A 440 21.29 11.26 10.68
N THR A 441 21.71 12.38 11.28
CA THR A 441 22.76 13.27 10.78
C THR A 441 23.76 13.56 11.90
N SER A 442 24.95 14.06 11.54
CA SER A 442 26.06 14.35 12.48
C SER A 442 26.57 13.11 13.24
N GLY A 443 26.35 11.91 12.72
CA GLY A 443 26.78 10.63 13.29
C GLY A 443 25.67 9.59 13.32
N PRO A 444 26.02 8.32 13.67
CA PRO A 444 25.06 7.22 13.75
C PRO A 444 24.12 7.36 14.94
N HIS A 445 23.10 6.48 15.01
CA HIS A 445 22.26 6.29 16.17
C HIS A 445 23.10 6.18 17.47
N GLY A 446 22.71 6.90 18.51
CA GLY A 446 23.46 6.97 19.78
C GLY A 446 24.61 7.99 19.80
N VAL A 447 25.02 8.57 18.67
CA VAL A 447 26.05 9.62 18.55
C VAL A 447 25.47 10.89 17.94
N GLY A 448 24.90 10.76 16.74
CA GLY A 448 24.21 11.84 16.05
C GLY A 448 22.78 12.04 16.56
N HIS A 449 22.01 12.83 15.83
CA HIS A 449 20.60 13.05 16.15
C HIS A 449 19.73 12.75 14.93
N ARG A 450 18.49 12.29 15.17
CA ARG A 450 17.53 12.08 14.10
C ARG A 450 17.13 13.42 13.49
N MET A 451 17.03 13.47 12.16
CA MET A 451 16.56 14.63 11.43
C MET A 451 15.15 15.02 11.91
N ARG A 452 14.98 16.28 12.26
CA ARG A 452 13.67 16.77 12.71
C ARG A 452 12.72 16.91 11.53
N ILE A 453 11.46 16.53 11.71
CA ILE A 453 10.42 16.63 10.67
C ILE A 453 10.36 18.02 10.01
N PRO A 454 10.41 19.15 10.75
CA PRO A 454 10.42 20.48 10.12
C PRO A 454 11.61 20.70 9.16
N HIS A 455 12.80 20.18 9.46
CA HIS A 455 13.95 20.31 8.57
C HIS A 455 13.82 19.41 7.34
N THR A 456 13.29 18.19 7.51
CA THR A 456 13.01 17.29 6.38
C THR A 456 11.94 17.90 5.46
N ARG A 457 10.88 18.51 6.01
CA ARG A 457 9.88 19.25 5.23
C ARG A 457 10.49 20.44 4.50
N ALA A 458 11.35 21.22 5.16
CA ALA A 458 12.03 22.36 4.53
C ALA A 458 12.90 21.92 3.34
N MET A 459 13.67 20.83 3.48
CA MET A 459 14.45 20.25 2.39
C MET A 459 13.56 19.78 1.24
N LEU A 460 12.47 19.08 1.58
CA LEU A 460 11.51 18.59 0.59
C LEU A 460 10.86 19.76 -0.17
N ASN A 461 10.34 20.75 0.53
CA ASN A 461 9.68 21.89 -0.10
C ASN A 461 10.65 22.68 -0.98
N ALA A 462 11.87 22.94 -0.50
CA ALA A 462 12.91 23.61 -1.30
C ALA A 462 13.22 22.84 -2.60
N ALA A 463 13.23 21.50 -2.56
CA ALA A 463 13.39 20.65 -3.73
C ALA A 463 12.19 20.72 -4.68
N LEU A 464 10.97 20.67 -4.17
CA LEU A 464 9.74 20.68 -4.96
C LEU A 464 9.40 22.05 -5.55
N ASP A 465 9.80 23.13 -4.88
CA ASP A 465 9.56 24.52 -5.28
C ASP A 465 10.68 25.09 -6.18
N GLY A 466 11.72 24.27 -6.48
CA GLY A 466 12.85 24.68 -7.33
C GLY A 466 13.86 25.59 -6.65
N GLU A 467 13.76 25.82 -5.33
CA GLU A 467 14.70 26.67 -4.58
C GLU A 467 16.12 26.11 -4.52
N LEU A 468 16.27 24.80 -4.84
CA LEU A 468 17.57 24.14 -4.92
C LEU A 468 18.17 24.14 -6.33
N ASP A 469 17.50 24.69 -7.35
CA ASP A 469 18.00 24.64 -8.72
C ASP A 469 19.26 25.52 -8.92
N ASP A 470 19.32 26.67 -8.24
CA ASP A 470 20.40 27.67 -8.37
C ASP A 470 21.43 27.64 -7.23
N VAL A 471 21.36 26.63 -6.31
CA VAL A 471 22.37 26.51 -5.24
C VAL A 471 23.64 25.82 -5.74
N GLU A 472 24.75 26.05 -5.04
CA GLU A 472 26.01 25.33 -5.30
C GLU A 472 25.91 23.88 -4.81
N TYR A 473 26.42 22.93 -5.60
CA TYR A 473 26.48 21.52 -5.29
C TYR A 473 27.89 21.01 -5.12
N VAL A 474 28.09 20.07 -4.22
CA VAL A 474 29.31 19.28 -4.10
C VAL A 474 28.99 17.82 -4.36
N VAL A 475 29.90 17.11 -5.02
CA VAL A 475 29.74 15.67 -5.26
C VAL A 475 30.23 14.90 -4.02
N ASP A 476 29.37 14.08 -3.42
CA ASP A 476 29.78 13.17 -2.35
C ASP A 476 30.80 12.16 -2.90
N PRO A 477 32.00 12.05 -2.30
CA PRO A 477 33.08 11.23 -2.84
C PRO A 477 32.84 9.71 -2.73
N ARG A 478 31.82 9.27 -1.97
CA ARG A 478 31.49 7.85 -1.77
C ARG A 478 30.35 7.39 -2.66
N PHE A 479 29.28 8.19 -2.68
CA PHE A 479 28.07 7.83 -3.43
C PHE A 479 28.02 8.47 -4.82
N GLY A 480 28.87 9.46 -5.08
CA GLY A 480 28.87 10.19 -6.35
C GLY A 480 27.63 11.06 -6.58
N VAL A 481 26.80 11.27 -5.56
CA VAL A 481 25.57 12.06 -5.64
C VAL A 481 25.85 13.54 -5.42
N GLU A 482 25.04 14.41 -6.00
CA GLU A 482 25.15 15.86 -5.83
C GLU A 482 24.43 16.30 -4.56
N VAL A 483 25.17 16.95 -3.65
CA VAL A 483 24.67 17.45 -2.36
C VAL A 483 24.66 18.97 -2.37
N PRO A 484 23.53 19.65 -2.09
CA PRO A 484 23.48 21.10 -2.03
C PRO A 484 24.28 21.62 -0.83
N THR A 485 25.04 22.70 -1.02
CA THR A 485 25.84 23.32 0.05
C THR A 485 25.00 24.17 1.01
N SER A 486 23.78 24.54 0.60
CA SER A 486 22.81 25.27 1.40
C SER A 486 21.39 24.84 1.04
N CYS A 487 20.48 24.98 2.01
CA CYS A 487 19.06 24.74 1.81
C CYS A 487 18.24 25.75 2.63
N PRO A 488 17.28 26.46 2.02
CA PRO A 488 16.41 27.40 2.73
C PRO A 488 15.70 26.74 3.92
N GLY A 489 15.66 27.42 5.05
CA GLY A 489 14.98 26.91 6.25
C GLY A 489 15.68 25.77 6.98
N VAL A 490 16.85 25.32 6.53
CA VAL A 490 17.64 24.25 7.15
C VAL A 490 18.96 24.80 7.68
N PRO A 491 19.27 24.63 8.98
CA PRO A 491 20.55 25.02 9.53
C PRO A 491 21.73 24.33 8.81
N GLY A 492 22.82 25.05 8.58
CA GLY A 492 23.98 24.51 7.87
C GLY A 492 24.62 23.29 8.54
N ASP A 493 24.56 23.20 9.87
CA ASP A 493 25.01 22.04 10.64
C ASP A 493 24.14 20.78 10.42
N CYS A 494 22.87 20.95 10.08
CA CYS A 494 22.00 19.85 9.69
C CYS A 494 22.30 19.28 8.29
N LEU A 495 22.93 20.09 7.42
CA LEU A 495 23.38 19.64 6.09
C LEU A 495 24.77 18.98 6.15
N LEU A 496 25.50 19.20 7.24
CA LEU A 496 26.80 18.56 7.46
C LEU A 496 26.55 17.13 7.96
N TYR A 497 26.82 16.15 7.10
CA TYR A 497 26.91 14.76 7.52
C TYR A 497 28.38 14.36 7.64
N THR A 498 28.73 13.72 8.76
CA THR A 498 30.08 13.26 8.97
C THR A 498 30.37 12.08 8.06
N SER A 499 31.21 12.34 7.07
CA SER A 499 31.90 11.25 6.38
C SER A 499 32.67 10.44 7.43
N PRO A 500 32.34 9.18 7.71
CA PRO A 500 33.22 8.38 8.56
C PRO A 500 34.58 8.37 7.86
N SER A 501 35.58 8.86 8.57
CA SER A 501 36.97 8.82 8.08
C SER A 501 37.33 7.36 7.82
N PRO A 502 38.07 7.03 6.75
CA PRO A 502 38.65 5.69 6.56
C PRO A 502 39.49 5.22 7.77
N ARG A 503 39.73 6.12 8.71
CA ARG A 503 40.42 5.85 9.99
C ARG A 503 39.48 5.48 11.15
N ASP A 504 38.16 5.62 11.00
CA ASP A 504 37.22 5.16 12.00
C ASP A 504 37.06 3.63 11.90
N ALA A 505 37.82 2.96 12.73
CA ALA A 505 37.98 1.49 12.77
C ALA A 505 36.67 0.70 13.04
N THR A 506 35.55 1.37 13.24
CA THR A 506 34.23 0.76 13.44
C THR A 506 33.54 0.38 12.13
N LEU A 507 33.91 0.95 10.99
CA LEU A 507 33.34 0.61 9.69
C LEU A 507 34.14 -0.42 8.88
N SER A 508 35.30 -0.85 9.37
CA SER A 508 36.11 -1.91 8.73
C SER A 508 35.57 -3.32 8.94
N ARG A 509 34.37 -3.49 9.49
CA ARG A 509 33.70 -4.79 9.72
C ARG A 509 32.41 -4.98 8.91
N MET A 510 32.33 -4.42 7.71
CA MET A 510 31.40 -5.00 6.74
C MET A 510 31.98 -6.32 6.26
N PRO A 511 31.21 -7.44 6.28
CA PRO A 511 31.69 -8.70 5.71
C PRO A 511 32.00 -8.46 4.22
N SER A 512 33.23 -8.62 3.84
CA SER A 512 33.61 -8.80 2.45
C SER A 512 33.14 -10.20 2.04
N SER A 513 32.05 -10.29 1.31
CA SER A 513 31.52 -11.46 0.58
C SER A 513 30.01 -11.64 0.78
N ALA A 514 29.18 -11.47 -0.20
CA ALA A 514 29.06 -12.30 -1.40
C ALA A 514 28.14 -11.62 -2.40
#